data_bcb6760500addaf6a1961513b0a3b0af
#
_entry.id   bcb6760500addaf6a1961513b0a3b0af
#
_cell.length_a   1.000
_cell.length_b   1.000
_cell.length_c   1.000
_cell.angle_alpha   90.00
_cell.angle_beta   90.00
_cell.angle_gamma   90.00
#
_symmetry.space_group_name_H-M   'P 1'
#
loop_
_entity.id
_entity.type
_entity.pdbx_description
1 polymer ?
#
loop_
_entity_poly.entity_id
_entity_poly.type
_entity_poly.pdbx_seq_one_letter_code
_entity_poly.pdbx_strand_id
1 'polypeptide(L)'
;WHQSIEMALMFFIRMSREAVPHMKQGKWGRIVNVLASSVYQPIDNLVTSGVTRMGAVAFAKSLADEVGRDNILVNNVAPGYLLTDRMMHIFETRSNETGANVEDLLQAHSVTIPVGRLGRPEELGDLVTFLTSDKNTYTTGATILVDGGVVRSVM
;
A
#
# COMPACT_ATOMS: atom_id res chain seq x y z
N TRP A 1 -11.03 -12.47 -11.11
CA TRP A 1 -9.61 -12.40 -11.45
C TRP A 1 -9.30 -11.29 -12.46
N HIS A 2 -9.95 -11.26 -13.63
CA HIS A 2 -9.65 -10.24 -14.65
C HIS A 2 -9.75 -8.81 -14.10
N GLN A 3 -10.83 -8.49 -13.40
CA GLN A 3 -11.00 -7.17 -12.79
C GLN A 3 -9.89 -6.86 -11.76
N SER A 4 -9.50 -7.82 -10.94
CA SER A 4 -8.43 -7.63 -9.96
C SER A 4 -7.08 -7.40 -10.62
N ILE A 5 -6.77 -8.12 -11.70
CA ILE A 5 -5.55 -7.92 -12.50
C ILE A 5 -5.56 -6.52 -13.12
N GLU A 6 -6.67 -6.09 -13.72
CA GLU A 6 -6.79 -4.77 -14.33
C GLU A 6 -6.60 -3.64 -13.31
N MET A 7 -7.27 -3.72 -12.16
CA MET A 7 -7.29 -2.64 -11.17
C MET A 7 -6.07 -2.61 -10.26
N ALA A 8 -5.47 -3.76 -9.93
CA ALA A 8 -4.44 -3.84 -8.90
C ALA A 8 -3.05 -4.25 -9.42
N LEU A 9 -2.91 -4.45 -10.74
CA LEU A 9 -1.65 -4.69 -11.41
C LEU A 9 -1.53 -3.82 -12.68
N MET A 10 -2.41 -4.02 -13.66
CA MET A 10 -2.28 -3.33 -14.96
C MET A 10 -2.45 -1.81 -14.84
N PHE A 11 -3.22 -1.33 -13.86
CA PHE A 11 -3.31 0.10 -13.57
C PHE A 11 -1.94 0.71 -13.28
N PHE A 12 -1.14 0.12 -12.37
CA PHE A 12 0.19 0.63 -12.03
C PHE A 12 1.14 0.60 -13.24
N ILE A 13 1.10 -0.47 -14.03
CA ILE A 13 1.92 -0.62 -15.23
C ILE A 13 1.59 0.46 -16.26
N ARG A 14 0.30 0.66 -16.55
CA ARG A 14 -0.14 1.66 -17.53
C ARG A 14 0.18 3.08 -17.10
N MET A 15 -0.13 3.43 -15.84
CA MET A 15 0.17 4.77 -15.31
C MET A 15 1.67 5.07 -15.35
N SER A 16 2.50 4.12 -14.95
CA SER A 16 3.95 4.28 -15.00
C SER A 16 4.46 4.42 -16.43
N ARG A 17 3.95 3.61 -17.37
CA ARG A 17 4.32 3.69 -18.79
C ARG A 17 4.06 5.06 -19.39
N GLU A 18 2.93 5.67 -19.04
CA GLU A 18 2.57 7.01 -19.53
C GLU A 18 3.38 8.12 -18.80
N ALA A 19 3.66 7.98 -17.52
CA ALA A 19 4.34 9.01 -16.74
C ALA A 19 5.87 9.05 -16.96
N VAL A 20 6.52 7.89 -17.08
CA VAL A 20 8.00 7.78 -17.14
C VAL A 20 8.63 8.60 -18.27
N PRO A 21 8.11 8.63 -19.51
CA PRO A 21 8.71 9.45 -20.57
C PRO A 21 8.77 10.95 -20.22
N HIS A 22 7.72 11.48 -19.57
CA HIS A 22 7.68 12.88 -19.11
C HIS A 22 8.67 13.13 -17.97
N MET A 23 8.78 12.19 -17.02
CA MET A 23 9.74 12.27 -15.93
C MET A 23 11.18 12.21 -16.45
N LYS A 24 11.48 11.40 -17.45
CA LYS A 24 12.80 11.35 -18.10
C LYS A 24 13.18 12.67 -18.77
N GLN A 25 12.24 13.33 -19.44
CA GLN A 25 12.46 14.66 -20.02
C GLN A 25 12.79 15.71 -18.95
N GLY A 26 12.09 15.67 -17.79
CA GLY A 26 12.33 16.55 -16.65
C GLY A 26 13.54 16.15 -15.79
N LYS A 27 14.18 15.01 -16.04
CA LYS A 27 15.26 14.42 -15.22
C LYS A 27 14.91 14.35 -13.73
N TRP A 28 13.64 14.14 -13.45
CA TRP A 28 13.11 14.01 -12.09
C TRP A 28 11.78 13.25 -12.13
N GLY A 29 11.59 12.35 -11.19
CA GLY A 29 10.33 11.64 -11.02
C GLY A 29 10.23 10.90 -9.69
N ARG A 30 9.01 10.80 -9.17
CA ARG A 30 8.70 10.03 -7.97
C ARG A 30 7.41 9.28 -8.20
N ILE A 31 7.48 7.96 -8.10
CA ILE A 31 6.33 7.06 -8.23
C ILE A 31 6.15 6.34 -6.89
N VAL A 32 4.97 6.43 -6.32
CA VAL A 32 4.60 5.70 -5.10
C VAL A 32 3.32 4.93 -5.36
N ASN A 33 3.39 3.61 -5.34
CA ASN A 33 2.24 2.74 -5.46
C ASN A 33 1.69 2.43 -4.06
N VAL A 34 0.41 2.67 -3.84
CA VAL A 34 -0.27 2.29 -2.60
C VAL A 34 -0.83 0.89 -2.78
N LEU A 35 -0.25 -0.08 -2.10
CA LEU A 35 -0.58 -1.49 -2.19
C LEU A 35 -1.41 -1.94 -0.96
N ALA A 36 -1.00 -3.02 -0.31
CA ALA A 36 -1.57 -3.53 0.94
C ALA A 36 -0.57 -4.46 1.64
N SER A 37 -0.71 -4.65 2.94
CA SER A 37 0.12 -5.57 3.74
C SER A 37 0.01 -7.04 3.30
N SER A 38 -1.01 -7.40 2.50
CA SER A 38 -1.15 -8.72 1.88
C SER A 38 -0.02 -9.11 0.91
N VAL A 39 0.89 -8.18 0.57
CA VAL A 39 2.12 -8.50 -0.17
C VAL A 39 3.20 -9.12 0.72
N TYR A 40 3.08 -9.03 2.03
CA TYR A 40 4.04 -9.59 2.99
C TYR A 40 3.55 -10.87 3.66
N GLN A 41 2.24 -11.02 3.82
CA GLN A 41 1.65 -12.23 4.38
C GLN A 41 0.24 -12.46 3.82
N PRO A 42 -0.21 -13.70 3.67
CA PRO A 42 -1.59 -13.99 3.28
C PRO A 42 -2.60 -13.39 4.28
N ILE A 43 -3.69 -12.87 3.74
CA ILE A 43 -4.85 -12.41 4.52
C ILE A 43 -6.06 -13.21 4.03
N ASP A 44 -6.85 -13.73 4.95
CA ASP A 44 -8.03 -14.52 4.65
C ASP A 44 -8.97 -13.77 3.70
N ASN A 45 -9.50 -14.50 2.71
CA ASN A 45 -10.39 -13.98 1.68
C ASN A 45 -9.81 -12.89 0.76
N LEU A 46 -8.48 -12.65 0.77
CA LEU A 46 -7.81 -11.64 -0.06
C LEU A 46 -6.79 -12.23 -1.06
N VAL A 47 -6.97 -13.49 -1.51
CA VAL A 47 -6.02 -14.15 -2.42
C VAL A 47 -5.77 -13.35 -3.71
N THR A 48 -6.81 -12.82 -4.35
CA THR A 48 -6.66 -12.02 -5.57
C THR A 48 -5.88 -10.72 -5.31
N SER A 49 -6.11 -10.10 -4.16
CA SER A 49 -5.39 -8.90 -3.71
C SER A 49 -3.90 -9.20 -3.51
N GLY A 50 -3.55 -10.28 -2.80
CA GLY A 50 -2.17 -10.67 -2.57
C GLY A 50 -1.41 -10.94 -3.86
N VAL A 51 -1.98 -11.76 -4.75
CA VAL A 51 -1.34 -12.13 -6.03
C VAL A 51 -1.13 -10.92 -6.94
N THR A 52 -2.16 -10.11 -7.15
CA THR A 52 -2.06 -8.97 -8.09
C THR A 52 -1.13 -7.89 -7.58
N ARG A 53 -1.16 -7.58 -6.28
CA ARG A 53 -0.26 -6.59 -5.68
C ARG A 53 1.18 -7.08 -5.55
N MET A 54 1.40 -8.37 -5.37
CA MET A 54 2.76 -8.92 -5.44
C MET A 54 3.34 -8.77 -6.86
N GLY A 55 2.53 -8.93 -7.91
CA GLY A 55 2.91 -8.58 -9.28
C GLY A 55 3.30 -7.11 -9.42
N ALA A 56 2.56 -6.20 -8.76
CA ALA A 56 2.90 -4.77 -8.74
C ALA A 56 4.21 -4.48 -7.97
N VAL A 57 4.51 -5.23 -6.90
CA VAL A 57 5.81 -5.14 -6.20
C VAL A 57 6.96 -5.52 -7.14
N ALA A 58 6.84 -6.65 -7.83
CA ALA A 58 7.85 -7.10 -8.79
C ALA A 58 8.04 -6.11 -9.94
N PHE A 59 6.94 -5.60 -10.49
CA PHE A 59 6.97 -4.55 -11.53
C PHE A 59 7.68 -3.29 -11.04
N ALA A 60 7.30 -2.77 -9.87
CA ALA A 60 7.90 -1.55 -9.32
C ALA A 60 9.40 -1.72 -9.05
N LYS A 61 9.84 -2.90 -8.60
CA LYS A 61 11.25 -3.22 -8.40
C LYS A 61 12.04 -3.19 -9.70
N SER A 62 11.52 -3.83 -10.74
CA SER A 62 12.14 -3.83 -12.07
C SER A 62 12.18 -2.43 -12.69
N LEU A 63 11.09 -1.67 -12.56
CA LEU A 63 11.04 -0.29 -13.04
C LEU A 63 12.04 0.61 -12.32
N ALA A 64 12.18 0.46 -10.99
CA ALA A 64 13.15 1.24 -10.21
C ALA A 64 14.60 1.04 -10.69
N ASP A 65 14.96 -0.19 -11.08
CA ASP A 65 16.27 -0.51 -11.66
C ASP A 65 16.45 0.15 -13.04
N GLU A 66 15.42 0.09 -13.88
CA GLU A 66 15.45 0.64 -15.25
C GLU A 66 15.59 2.17 -15.28
N VAL A 67 14.88 2.89 -14.36
CA VAL A 67 14.75 4.36 -14.44
C VAL A 67 15.56 5.12 -13.40
N GLY A 68 16.25 4.43 -12.49
CA GLY A 68 16.97 5.06 -11.38
C GLY A 68 18.05 6.06 -11.83
N ARG A 69 18.73 5.79 -12.95
CA ARG A 69 19.75 6.69 -13.51
C ARG A 69 19.17 7.99 -14.08
N ASP A 70 17.86 8.01 -14.35
CA ASP A 70 17.14 9.21 -14.81
C ASP A 70 16.63 10.06 -13.64
N ASN A 71 17.06 9.77 -12.39
CA ASN A 71 16.58 10.41 -11.15
C ASN A 71 15.06 10.18 -10.94
N ILE A 72 14.56 9.04 -11.37
CA ILE A 72 13.18 8.61 -11.14
C ILE A 72 13.20 7.52 -10.07
N LEU A 73 12.56 7.78 -8.92
CA LEU A 73 12.51 6.83 -7.81
C LEU A 73 11.12 6.21 -7.74
N VAL A 74 11.09 4.88 -7.61
CA VAL A 74 9.85 4.09 -7.62
C VAL A 74 9.76 3.28 -6.35
N ASN A 75 8.73 3.52 -5.53
CA ASN A 75 8.52 2.83 -4.27
C ASN A 75 7.08 2.36 -4.13
N ASN A 76 6.89 1.43 -3.22
CA ASN A 76 5.57 0.98 -2.81
C ASN A 76 5.38 1.27 -1.33
N VAL A 77 4.16 1.58 -0.92
CA VAL A 77 3.72 1.58 0.46
C VAL A 77 2.66 0.51 0.65
N ALA A 78 2.76 -0.26 1.73
CA ALA A 78 1.89 -1.38 2.03
C ALA A 78 1.18 -1.12 3.36
N PRO A 79 0.03 -0.42 3.34
CA PRO A 79 -0.74 -0.16 4.55
C PRO A 79 -1.35 -1.43 5.12
N GLY A 80 -1.42 -1.47 6.45
CA GLY A 80 -2.25 -2.38 7.21
C GLY A 80 -3.66 -1.83 7.40
N TYR A 81 -4.13 -1.86 8.64
CA TYR A 81 -5.47 -1.40 9.00
C TYR A 81 -5.47 0.09 9.32
N LEU A 82 -6.01 0.89 8.40
CA LEU A 82 -6.20 2.34 8.57
C LEU A 82 -7.67 2.65 8.85
N LEU A 83 -7.93 3.59 9.75
CA LEU A 83 -9.26 4.05 10.11
C LEU A 83 -9.79 4.97 8.99
N THR A 84 -10.43 4.35 8.00
CA THR A 84 -11.07 5.00 6.85
C THR A 84 -12.56 4.77 6.90
N ASP A 85 -13.34 5.56 6.14
CA ASP A 85 -14.79 5.36 6.00
C ASP A 85 -15.14 3.93 5.58
N ARG A 86 -14.35 3.35 4.67
CA ARG A 86 -14.52 1.94 4.27
C ARG A 86 -14.31 0.99 5.46
N MET A 87 -13.32 1.22 6.30
CA MET A 87 -13.07 0.37 7.46
C MET A 87 -14.19 0.53 8.49
N MET A 88 -14.66 1.76 8.73
CA MET A 88 -15.82 2.00 9.58
C MET A 88 -17.06 1.27 9.08
N HIS A 89 -17.34 1.36 7.78
CA HIS A 89 -18.47 0.63 7.19
C HIS A 89 -18.37 -0.90 7.35
N ILE A 90 -17.17 -1.47 7.32
CA ILE A 90 -16.97 -2.91 7.61
C ILE A 90 -17.35 -3.23 9.06
N PHE A 91 -16.96 -2.40 10.02
CA PHE A 91 -17.31 -2.60 11.43
C PHE A 91 -18.82 -2.40 11.69
N GLU A 92 -19.44 -1.42 11.04
CA GLU A 92 -20.88 -1.18 11.12
C GLU A 92 -21.68 -2.37 10.53
N THR A 93 -21.25 -2.88 9.38
CA THR A 93 -21.85 -4.07 8.77
C THR A 93 -21.75 -5.26 9.72
N ARG A 94 -20.58 -5.51 10.29
CA ARG A 94 -20.36 -6.60 11.23
C ARG A 94 -21.16 -6.42 12.52
N SER A 95 -21.30 -5.20 13.01
CA SER A 95 -22.17 -4.87 14.16
C SER A 95 -23.63 -5.25 13.88
N ASN A 96 -24.14 -4.89 12.71
CA ASN A 96 -25.51 -5.24 12.29
C ASN A 96 -25.73 -6.76 12.17
N GLU A 97 -24.71 -7.50 11.70
CA GLU A 97 -24.79 -8.97 11.55
C GLU A 97 -24.69 -9.72 12.87
N THR A 98 -23.89 -9.22 13.82
CA THR A 98 -23.59 -9.95 15.06
C THR A 98 -24.31 -9.40 16.29
N GLY A 99 -24.86 -8.18 16.22
CA GLY A 99 -25.43 -7.46 17.38
C GLY A 99 -24.37 -6.89 18.33
N ALA A 100 -23.08 -7.01 18.00
CA ALA A 100 -22.01 -6.45 18.82
C ALA A 100 -21.87 -4.93 18.58
N ASN A 101 -21.43 -4.19 19.61
CA ASN A 101 -21.19 -2.75 19.48
C ASN A 101 -19.98 -2.47 18.57
N VAL A 102 -20.04 -1.41 17.77
CA VAL A 102 -18.96 -0.98 16.85
C VAL A 102 -17.68 -0.69 17.62
N GLU A 103 -17.77 0.01 18.76
CA GLU A 103 -16.63 0.34 19.62
C GLU A 103 -15.93 -0.92 20.14
N ASP A 104 -16.69 -1.94 20.55
CA ASP A 104 -16.14 -3.21 21.05
C ASP A 104 -15.43 -3.96 19.93
N LEU A 105 -15.98 -3.96 18.71
CA LEU A 105 -15.35 -4.56 17.54
C LEU A 105 -14.05 -3.82 17.16
N LEU A 106 -14.05 -2.50 17.19
CA LEU A 106 -12.86 -1.68 16.97
C LEU A 106 -11.78 -1.96 18.02
N GLN A 107 -12.17 -2.01 19.29
CA GLN A 107 -11.24 -2.30 20.38
C GLN A 107 -10.65 -3.71 20.27
N ALA A 108 -11.48 -4.71 20.00
CA ALA A 108 -11.05 -6.08 19.80
C ALA A 108 -10.07 -6.22 18.61
N HIS A 109 -10.28 -5.43 17.57
CA HIS A 109 -9.36 -5.39 16.43
C HIS A 109 -8.06 -4.66 16.79
N SER A 110 -8.14 -3.55 17.48
CA SER A 110 -7.01 -2.70 17.88
C SER A 110 -5.97 -3.46 18.71
N VAL A 111 -6.39 -4.34 19.61
CA VAL A 111 -5.46 -5.14 20.44
C VAL A 111 -4.66 -6.17 19.64
N THR A 112 -5.07 -6.48 18.40
CA THR A 112 -4.28 -7.35 17.51
C THR A 112 -3.12 -6.63 16.86
N ILE A 113 -3.11 -5.29 16.90
CA ILE A 113 -2.09 -4.43 16.32
C ILE A 113 -1.06 -4.09 17.40
N PRO A 114 0.24 -4.32 17.22
CA PRO A 114 1.26 -4.03 18.23
C PRO A 114 1.25 -2.58 18.76
N VAL A 115 0.94 -1.59 17.89
CA VAL A 115 0.78 -0.18 18.30
C VAL A 115 -0.51 0.06 19.10
N GLY A 116 -1.43 -0.93 19.19
CA GLY A 116 -2.65 -0.89 20.00
C GLY A 116 -3.81 -0.10 19.39
N ARG A 117 -3.72 0.32 18.14
CA ARG A 117 -4.78 1.07 17.43
C ARG A 117 -4.69 0.89 15.93
N LEU A 118 -5.77 1.22 15.23
CA LEU A 118 -5.72 1.42 13.78
C LEU A 118 -4.88 2.67 13.46
N GLY A 119 -4.21 2.64 12.31
CA GLY A 119 -3.50 3.81 11.79
C GLY A 119 -4.48 4.88 11.29
N ARG A 120 -4.05 6.12 11.28
CA ARG A 120 -4.78 7.21 10.62
C ARG A 120 -4.33 7.32 9.16
N PRO A 121 -5.22 7.69 8.21
CA PRO A 121 -4.84 7.90 6.81
C PRO A 121 -3.70 8.90 6.63
N GLU A 122 -3.61 9.93 7.49
CA GLU A 122 -2.56 10.94 7.48
C GLU A 122 -1.18 10.35 7.73
N GLU A 123 -1.08 9.31 8.58
CA GLU A 123 0.19 8.63 8.88
C GLU A 123 0.77 7.91 7.64
N LEU A 124 -0.10 7.41 6.76
CA LEU A 124 0.32 6.92 5.45
C LEU A 124 0.66 8.09 4.52
N GLY A 125 -0.14 9.16 4.55
CA GLY A 125 0.05 10.37 3.75
C GLY A 125 1.40 11.04 4.00
N ASP A 126 1.84 11.11 5.25
CA ASP A 126 3.14 11.66 5.64
C ASP A 126 4.31 10.91 4.99
N LEU A 127 4.27 9.57 5.01
CA LEU A 127 5.28 8.76 4.34
C LEU A 127 5.24 8.95 2.81
N VAL A 128 4.05 8.96 2.21
CA VAL A 128 3.89 9.19 0.76
C VAL A 128 4.43 10.57 0.39
N THR A 129 4.14 11.59 1.20
CA THR A 129 4.65 12.96 1.01
C THR A 129 6.16 12.99 1.03
N PHE A 130 6.81 12.31 2.00
CA PHE A 130 8.26 12.18 2.02
C PHE A 130 8.78 11.48 0.76
N LEU A 131 8.23 10.33 0.40
CA LEU A 131 8.68 9.53 -0.74
C LEU A 131 8.52 10.25 -2.09
N THR A 132 7.53 11.14 -2.21
CA THR A 132 7.26 11.92 -3.43
C THR A 132 7.97 13.28 -3.47
N SER A 133 8.61 13.67 -2.37
CA SER A 133 9.30 14.96 -2.26
C SER A 133 10.74 14.92 -2.81
N ASP A 134 11.36 16.08 -2.88
CA ASP A 134 12.78 16.27 -3.17
C ASP A 134 13.71 15.78 -2.04
N LYS A 135 13.16 15.54 -0.85
CA LYS A 135 13.90 14.99 0.31
C LYS A 135 14.23 13.51 0.12
N ASN A 136 13.43 12.78 -0.65
CA ASN A 136 13.79 11.42 -1.02
C ASN A 136 14.76 11.44 -2.21
N THR A 137 16.02 11.20 -1.93
CA THR A 137 17.09 11.19 -2.93
C THR A 137 17.70 9.82 -3.17
N TYR A 138 17.41 8.83 -2.30
CA TYR A 138 18.11 7.54 -2.34
C TYR A 138 17.22 6.31 -2.09
N THR A 139 15.97 6.49 -1.67
CA THR A 139 15.04 5.37 -1.47
C THR A 139 14.31 5.06 -2.78
N THR A 140 14.61 3.90 -3.38
CA THR A 140 13.95 3.40 -4.59
C THR A 140 13.88 1.88 -4.59
N GLY A 141 12.90 1.31 -5.26
CA GLY A 141 12.67 -0.14 -5.32
C GLY A 141 12.26 -0.77 -3.99
N ALA A 142 11.86 0.04 -3.01
CA ALA A 142 11.43 -0.41 -1.70
C ALA A 142 9.91 -0.66 -1.65
N THR A 143 9.51 -1.62 -0.83
CA THR A 143 8.13 -1.78 -0.39
C THR A 143 8.11 -1.58 1.12
N ILE A 144 7.40 -0.55 1.58
CA ILE A 144 7.46 -0.10 2.97
C ILE A 144 6.13 -0.38 3.66
N LEU A 145 6.18 -1.15 4.74
CA LEU A 145 5.02 -1.43 5.59
C LEU A 145 4.63 -0.19 6.42
N VAL A 146 3.32 0.09 6.48
CA VAL A 146 2.71 1.10 7.34
C VAL A 146 1.50 0.45 8.02
N ASP A 147 1.77 -0.40 9.02
CA ASP A 147 0.77 -1.36 9.51
C ASP A 147 0.71 -1.47 11.05
N GLY A 148 1.46 -0.65 11.77
CA GLY A 148 1.52 -0.72 13.23
C GLY A 148 2.13 -2.01 13.78
N GLY A 149 2.84 -2.79 12.93
CA GLY A 149 3.51 -4.05 13.30
C GLY A 149 2.63 -5.29 13.19
N VAL A 150 1.51 -5.23 12.46
CA VAL A 150 0.59 -6.39 12.28
C VAL A 150 1.27 -7.54 11.52
N VAL A 151 2.02 -7.22 10.47
CA VAL A 151 2.75 -8.23 9.70
C VAL A 151 3.90 -8.78 10.54
N ARG A 152 3.94 -10.10 10.67
CA ARG A 152 4.93 -10.81 11.49
C ARG A 152 6.05 -11.47 10.69
N SER A 153 6.04 -11.34 9.35
CA SER A 153 7.13 -11.84 8.53
C SER A 153 8.40 -11.02 8.75
N VAL A 154 9.53 -11.70 8.78
CA VAL A 154 10.88 -11.12 8.95
C VAL A 154 11.61 -10.99 7.59
N MET A 155 10.88 -10.59 6.55
CA MET A 155 11.49 -10.33 5.22
C MET A 155 11.83 -8.87 5.06
#